data_5d817d9c942e277f5292e2cd0d8f5b41
#
_entry.id   5d817d9c942e277f5292e2cd0d8f5b41
#
_cell.length_a   1.000
_cell.length_b   1.000
_cell.length_c   1.000
_cell.angle_alpha   90.00
_cell.angle_beta   90.00
_cell.angle_gamma   90.00
#
_symmetry.space_group_name_H-M   'P 1'
#
loop_
_entity.id
_entity.type
_entity.pdbx_description
1 polymer ?
#
loop_
_entity_poly.entity_id
_entity_poly.type
_entity_poly.pdbx_seq_one_letter_code
_entity_poly.pdbx_strand_id
1 'polypeptide(L)'
;MLDRDFSLQHAEQYRRHLPATFFSSVVAQELIVGCRDEIALRRIQNFFRPFERVRRIVNPGYDDWKEAGLVAVRIGLRRPDLRSKKVALINDILIALSCRQIGAALVTLNSEDFEVIRRFVRFQFTDF
;
A
#
# COMPACT_ATOMS: atom_id res chain seq x y z
N MET A 1 0.71 -0.14 -8.55
CA MET A 1 0.21 0.66 -7.42
C MET A 1 1.37 1.18 -6.60
N LEU A 2 1.29 2.40 -6.14
CA LEU A 2 2.32 3.05 -5.34
C LEU A 2 2.03 2.87 -3.85
N ASP A 3 3.07 2.59 -3.08
CA ASP A 3 2.98 2.61 -1.63
C ASP A 3 3.38 4.00 -1.08
N ARG A 4 3.30 4.15 0.25
CA ARG A 4 3.57 5.41 0.92
C ARG A 4 4.96 5.96 0.63
N ASP A 5 5.98 5.14 0.82
CA ASP A 5 7.37 5.59 0.73
C ASP A 5 7.71 6.02 -0.69
N PHE A 6 7.26 5.24 -1.66
CA PHE A 6 7.47 5.54 -3.06
C PHE A 6 6.73 6.82 -3.48
N SER A 7 5.47 6.97 -3.06
CA SER A 7 4.63 8.10 -3.46
C SER A 7 5.19 9.43 -3.00
N LEU A 8 5.68 9.52 -1.75
CA LEU A 8 6.24 10.77 -1.23
C LEU A 8 7.53 11.18 -1.93
N GLN A 9 8.41 10.21 -2.22
CA GLN A 9 9.73 10.51 -2.78
C GLN A 9 9.71 10.74 -4.29
N HIS A 10 8.75 10.13 -4.98
CA HIS A 10 8.76 10.05 -6.45
C HIS A 10 7.49 10.56 -7.11
N ALA A 11 6.63 11.28 -6.38
CA ALA A 11 5.34 11.79 -6.91
C ALA A 11 5.51 12.56 -8.22
N GLU A 12 6.52 13.42 -8.32
CA GLU A 12 6.77 14.21 -9.51
C GLU A 12 7.13 13.34 -10.73
N GLN A 13 7.93 12.30 -10.50
CA GLN A 13 8.36 11.39 -11.58
C GLN A 13 7.18 10.54 -12.08
N TYR A 14 6.18 10.30 -11.22
CA TYR A 14 5.03 9.46 -11.55
C TYR A 14 3.87 10.18 -12.20
N ARG A 15 3.90 11.51 -12.26
CA ARG A 15 2.87 12.28 -12.96
C ARG A 15 2.65 11.81 -14.40
N ARG A 16 3.71 11.38 -15.06
CA ARG A 16 3.64 10.87 -16.46
C ARG A 16 2.89 9.55 -16.56
N HIS A 17 2.84 8.78 -15.46
CA HIS A 17 2.23 7.45 -15.43
C HIS A 17 0.88 7.45 -14.70
N LEU A 18 0.35 8.61 -14.35
CA LEU A 18 -0.93 8.75 -13.64
C LEU A 18 -2.07 7.94 -14.27
N PRO A 19 -2.24 7.92 -15.62
CA PRO A 19 -3.34 7.17 -16.23
C PRO A 19 -3.33 5.68 -15.93
N ALA A 20 -2.16 5.10 -15.59
CA ALA A 20 -2.00 3.67 -15.30
C ALA A 20 -1.76 3.39 -13.82
N THR A 21 -1.82 4.41 -12.96
CA THR A 21 -1.45 4.29 -11.54
C THR A 21 -2.70 4.30 -10.67
N PHE A 22 -2.73 3.39 -9.68
CA PHE A 22 -3.77 3.28 -8.66
C PHE A 22 -3.17 3.53 -7.28
N PHE A 23 -4.02 3.99 -6.36
CA PHE A 23 -3.70 4.09 -4.94
C PHE A 23 -4.60 3.17 -4.14
N SER A 24 -4.05 2.58 -3.09
CA SER A 24 -4.88 1.97 -2.04
C SER A 24 -5.32 3.06 -1.05
N SER A 25 -6.56 2.97 -0.58
CA SER A 25 -7.03 3.85 0.51
C SER A 25 -6.21 3.69 1.79
N VAL A 26 -5.57 2.54 1.98
CA VAL A 26 -4.63 2.30 3.08
C VAL A 26 -3.44 3.26 2.98
N VAL A 27 -2.88 3.42 1.79
CA VAL A 27 -1.76 4.35 1.54
C VAL A 27 -2.20 5.79 1.78
N ALA A 28 -3.42 6.15 1.35
CA ALA A 28 -3.96 7.48 1.60
C ALA A 28 -3.98 7.83 3.09
N GLN A 29 -4.47 6.90 3.92
CA GLN A 29 -4.48 7.07 5.37
C GLN A 29 -3.07 7.26 5.93
N GLU A 30 -2.13 6.40 5.52
CA GLU A 30 -0.76 6.46 6.01
C GLU A 30 -0.07 7.79 5.67
N LEU A 31 -0.28 8.27 4.46
CA LEU A 31 0.27 9.56 4.03
C LEU A 31 -0.32 10.72 4.81
N ILE A 32 -1.62 10.71 5.07
CA ILE A 32 -2.30 11.75 5.85
C ILE A 32 -1.79 11.74 7.29
N VAL A 33 -1.71 10.58 7.91
CA VAL A 33 -1.22 10.45 9.31
C VAL A 33 0.22 10.94 9.44
N GLY A 34 1.02 10.80 8.40
CA GLY A 34 2.40 11.28 8.38
C GLY A 34 2.57 12.78 8.23
N CYS A 35 1.51 13.54 7.97
CA CYS A 35 1.60 14.99 7.84
C CYS A 35 1.81 15.66 9.21
N ARG A 36 2.74 16.61 9.25
CA ARG A 36 3.12 17.30 10.50
C ARG A 36 2.45 18.67 10.66
N ASP A 37 1.91 19.23 9.58
CA ASP A 37 1.31 20.55 9.60
C ASP A 37 0.24 20.69 8.51
N GLU A 38 -0.48 21.82 8.53
CA GLU A 38 -1.54 22.09 7.55
C GLU A 38 -1.03 22.22 6.12
N ILE A 39 0.19 22.68 5.94
CA ILE A 39 0.79 22.84 4.60
C ILE A 39 1.01 21.46 3.98
N ALA A 40 1.60 20.56 4.75
CA ALA A 40 1.82 19.16 4.32
C ALA A 40 0.48 18.48 4.02
N LEU A 41 -0.52 18.70 4.88
CA LEU A 41 -1.86 18.13 4.70
C LEU A 41 -2.49 18.57 3.38
N ARG A 42 -2.42 19.86 3.06
CA ARG A 42 -2.94 20.38 1.79
C ARG A 42 -2.24 19.78 0.59
N ARG A 43 -0.91 19.64 0.67
CA ARG A 43 -0.12 19.03 -0.43
C ARG A 43 -0.54 17.59 -0.68
N ILE A 44 -0.74 16.82 0.37
CA ILE A 44 -1.17 15.42 0.24
C ILE A 44 -2.59 15.34 -0.31
N GLN A 45 -3.51 16.16 0.17
CA GLN A 45 -4.87 16.19 -0.36
C GLN A 45 -4.89 16.57 -1.85
N ASN A 46 -4.09 17.56 -2.25
CA ASN A 46 -3.97 17.93 -3.66
C ASN A 46 -3.36 16.81 -4.50
N PHE A 47 -2.44 16.05 -3.94
CA PHE A 47 -1.84 14.91 -4.61
C PHE A 47 -2.87 13.80 -4.91
N PHE A 48 -3.83 13.58 -4.02
CA PHE A 48 -4.86 12.55 -4.23
C PHE A 48 -5.93 12.94 -5.24
N ARG A 49 -6.20 14.23 -5.43
CA ARG A 49 -7.31 14.70 -6.26
C ARG A 49 -7.35 14.10 -7.69
N PRO A 50 -6.24 14.02 -8.43
CA PRO A 50 -6.28 13.40 -9.76
C PRO A 50 -6.74 11.95 -9.71
N PHE A 51 -6.30 11.18 -8.71
CA PHE A 51 -6.69 9.78 -8.55
C PHE A 51 -8.16 9.63 -8.18
N GLU A 52 -8.64 10.50 -7.29
CA GLU A 52 -10.06 10.52 -6.90
C GLU A 52 -10.96 10.86 -8.07
N ARG A 53 -10.59 11.84 -8.90
CA ARG A 53 -11.37 12.27 -10.06
C ARG A 53 -11.52 11.17 -11.10
N VAL A 54 -10.47 10.39 -11.33
CA VAL A 54 -10.50 9.29 -12.30
C VAL A 54 -10.82 7.94 -11.66
N ARG A 55 -11.23 7.95 -10.39
CA ARG A 55 -11.61 6.75 -9.62
C ARG A 55 -10.52 5.68 -9.59
N ARG A 56 -9.28 6.11 -9.40
CA ARG A 56 -8.13 5.20 -9.31
C ARG A 56 -7.71 4.94 -7.87
N ILE A 57 -8.67 4.91 -6.97
CA ILE A 57 -8.48 4.54 -5.56
C ILE A 57 -9.07 3.15 -5.37
N VAL A 58 -8.27 2.24 -4.82
CA VAL A 58 -8.69 0.88 -4.49
C VAL A 58 -8.99 0.81 -2.99
N ASN A 59 -10.19 0.33 -2.66
CA ASN A 59 -10.62 0.18 -1.27
C ASN A 59 -10.67 -1.30 -0.91
N PRO A 60 -9.90 -1.77 0.09
CA PRO A 60 -10.06 -3.13 0.61
C PRO A 60 -11.46 -3.32 1.18
N GLY A 61 -12.12 -4.43 0.84
CA GLY A 61 -13.41 -4.78 1.39
C GLY A 61 -13.28 -5.67 2.64
N TYR A 62 -14.42 -6.10 3.17
CA TYR A 62 -14.45 -6.96 4.37
C TYR A 62 -13.57 -8.19 4.23
N ASP A 63 -13.67 -8.89 3.09
CA ASP A 63 -12.89 -10.11 2.88
C ASP A 63 -11.38 -9.84 2.88
N ASP A 64 -10.97 -8.70 2.34
CA ASP A 64 -9.55 -8.29 2.35
C ASP A 64 -9.07 -8.02 3.78
N TRP A 65 -9.85 -7.31 4.57
CA TRP A 65 -9.52 -7.04 5.97
C TRP A 65 -9.41 -8.32 6.78
N LYS A 66 -10.37 -9.23 6.59
CA LYS A 66 -10.35 -10.54 7.25
C LYS A 66 -9.12 -11.35 6.82
N GLU A 67 -8.85 -11.42 5.53
CA GLU A 67 -7.69 -12.14 5.01
C GLU A 67 -6.38 -11.55 5.51
N ALA A 68 -6.29 -10.23 5.58
CA ALA A 68 -5.09 -9.56 6.10
C ALA A 68 -4.80 -10.00 7.54
N GLY A 69 -5.82 -10.11 8.38
CA GLY A 69 -5.67 -10.62 9.74
C GLY A 69 -5.18 -12.07 9.76
N LEU A 70 -5.79 -12.93 8.94
CA LEU A 70 -5.38 -14.34 8.83
C LEU A 70 -3.94 -14.49 8.35
N VAL A 71 -3.55 -13.72 7.35
CA VAL A 71 -2.17 -13.73 6.81
C VAL A 71 -1.18 -13.26 7.87
N ALA A 72 -1.51 -12.18 8.59
CA ALA A 72 -0.64 -11.67 9.65
C ALA A 72 -0.36 -12.72 10.73
N VAL A 73 -1.39 -13.46 11.14
CA VAL A 73 -1.24 -14.56 12.10
C VAL A 73 -0.36 -15.68 11.53
N ARG A 74 -0.58 -16.07 10.29
CA ARG A 74 0.22 -17.12 9.64
C ARG A 74 1.69 -16.73 9.51
N ILE A 75 1.96 -15.49 9.18
CA ILE A 75 3.34 -14.97 9.14
C ILE A 75 3.98 -15.09 10.53
N GLY A 76 3.28 -14.68 11.58
CA GLY A 76 3.79 -14.78 12.95
C GLY A 76 4.04 -16.22 13.40
N LEU A 77 3.23 -17.18 12.93
CA LEU A 77 3.41 -18.59 13.25
C LEU A 77 4.62 -19.20 12.55
N ARG A 78 4.90 -18.81 11.30
CA ARG A 78 6.05 -19.32 10.53
C ARG A 78 7.34 -18.55 10.76
N ARG A 79 7.21 -17.28 11.12
CA ARG A 79 8.31 -16.37 11.37
C ARG A 79 8.16 -15.77 12.76
N PRO A 80 8.57 -16.51 13.84
CA PRO A 80 8.43 -16.01 15.20
C PRO A 80 9.14 -14.67 15.45
N ASP A 81 10.19 -14.40 14.68
CA ASP A 81 10.91 -13.12 14.70
C ASP A 81 10.05 -11.94 14.26
N LEU A 82 8.99 -12.19 13.46
CA LEU A 82 8.07 -11.17 12.98
C LEU A 82 6.77 -11.09 13.77
N ARG A 83 6.59 -11.94 14.78
CA ARG A 83 5.34 -11.99 15.56
C ARG A 83 4.99 -10.64 16.18
N SER A 84 5.96 -9.90 16.67
CA SER A 84 5.73 -8.57 17.24
C SER A 84 5.37 -7.51 16.19
N LYS A 85 5.67 -7.78 14.93
CA LYS A 85 5.41 -6.88 13.81
C LYS A 85 4.12 -7.20 13.06
N LYS A 86 3.37 -8.24 13.44
CA LYS A 86 2.21 -8.69 12.66
C LYS A 86 1.15 -7.59 12.46
N VAL A 87 0.92 -6.75 13.46
CA VAL A 87 -0.04 -5.64 13.34
C VAL A 87 0.48 -4.57 12.38
N ALA A 88 1.78 -4.27 12.42
CA ALA A 88 2.38 -3.32 11.50
C ALA A 88 2.35 -3.83 10.04
N LEU A 89 2.40 -5.14 9.85
CA LEU A 89 2.33 -5.75 8.51
C LEU A 89 0.93 -5.73 7.91
N ILE A 90 -0.12 -5.52 8.70
CA ILE A 90 -1.51 -5.55 8.19
C ILE A 90 -1.71 -4.56 7.05
N ASN A 91 -1.22 -3.34 7.18
CA ASN A 91 -1.36 -2.34 6.12
C ASN A 91 -0.67 -2.78 4.83
N ASP A 92 0.53 -3.32 4.92
CA ASP A 92 1.26 -3.81 3.75
C ASP A 92 0.55 -5.01 3.11
N ILE A 93 -0.02 -5.90 3.94
CA ILE A 93 -0.81 -7.02 3.43
C ILE A 93 -2.05 -6.50 2.70
N LEU A 94 -2.74 -5.50 3.24
CA LEU A 94 -3.90 -4.88 2.60
C LEU A 94 -3.53 -4.24 1.25
N ILE A 95 -2.36 -3.62 1.16
CA ILE A 95 -1.86 -3.06 -0.10
C ILE A 95 -1.62 -4.19 -1.11
N ALA A 96 -1.00 -5.29 -0.69
CA ALA A 96 -0.79 -6.46 -1.55
C ALA A 96 -2.11 -7.07 -2.03
N LEU A 97 -3.11 -7.18 -1.14
CA LEU A 97 -4.45 -7.66 -1.49
C LEU A 97 -5.15 -6.71 -2.46
N SER A 98 -4.94 -5.41 -2.32
CA SER A 98 -5.47 -4.42 -3.26
C SER A 98 -4.88 -4.61 -4.65
N CYS A 99 -3.58 -4.88 -4.75
CA CYS A 99 -2.94 -5.18 -6.03
C CYS A 99 -3.52 -6.45 -6.65
N ARG A 100 -3.72 -7.49 -5.86
CA ARG A 100 -4.35 -8.74 -6.32
C ARG A 100 -5.76 -8.49 -6.85
N GLN A 101 -6.53 -7.68 -6.15
CA GLN A 101 -7.92 -7.38 -6.50
C GLN A 101 -8.04 -6.78 -7.90
N ILE A 102 -7.13 -5.90 -8.28
CA ILE A 102 -7.19 -5.20 -9.59
C ILE A 102 -6.19 -5.73 -10.61
N GLY A 103 -5.44 -6.77 -10.26
CA GLY A 103 -4.42 -7.32 -11.16
C GLY A 103 -3.24 -6.38 -11.42
N ALA A 104 -2.96 -5.46 -10.49
CA ALA A 104 -1.86 -4.51 -10.62
C ALA A 104 -0.58 -5.02 -9.97
N ALA A 105 0.55 -4.54 -10.47
CA ALA A 105 1.83 -4.74 -9.81
C ALA A 105 2.10 -3.60 -8.83
N LEU A 106 2.61 -3.94 -7.66
CA LEU A 106 3.02 -2.96 -6.66
C LEU A 106 4.40 -2.42 -7.01
N VAL A 107 4.57 -1.11 -6.90
CA VAL A 107 5.88 -0.46 -6.98
C VAL A 107 6.22 0.07 -5.59
N THR A 108 7.31 -0.41 -5.03
CA THR A 108 7.68 -0.11 -3.64
C THR A 108 9.19 0.06 -3.48
N LEU A 109 9.58 0.83 -2.46
CA LEU A 109 10.97 0.89 -1.98
C LEU A 109 11.19 -0.03 -0.78
N ASN A 110 10.12 -0.61 -0.23
CA ASN A 110 10.17 -1.51 0.93
C ASN A 110 9.99 -2.96 0.47
N SER A 111 10.95 -3.47 -0.28
CA SER A 111 10.86 -4.82 -0.84
C SER A 111 10.96 -5.93 0.21
N GLU A 112 11.63 -5.69 1.33
CA GLU A 112 11.86 -6.71 2.36
C GLU A 112 10.55 -7.25 2.93
N ASP A 113 9.64 -6.38 3.35
CA ASP A 113 8.36 -6.80 3.92
C ASP A 113 7.47 -7.46 2.87
N PHE A 114 7.47 -6.95 1.63
CA PHE A 114 6.66 -7.53 0.56
C PHE A 114 7.21 -8.88 0.07
N GLU A 115 8.51 -9.14 0.21
CA GLU A 115 9.07 -10.49 -0.04
C GLU A 115 8.52 -11.52 0.95
N VAL A 116 8.34 -11.14 2.21
CA VAL A 116 7.71 -12.01 3.21
C VAL A 116 6.24 -12.24 2.85
N ILE A 117 5.51 -11.16 2.58
CA ILE A 117 4.06 -11.20 2.30
C ILE A 117 3.76 -12.04 1.07
N ARG A 118 4.58 -11.96 0.04
CA ARG A 118 4.35 -12.67 -1.22
C ARG A 118 4.39 -14.20 -1.09
N ARG A 119 4.94 -14.71 -0.01
CA ARG A 119 4.90 -16.15 0.31
C ARG A 119 3.52 -16.60 0.78
N PHE A 120 2.65 -15.67 1.17
CA PHE A 120 1.32 -15.94 1.72
C PHE A 120 0.20 -15.36 0.86
N VAL A 121 0.47 -14.33 0.07
CA VAL A 121 -0.48 -13.65 -0.81
C VAL A 121 0.08 -13.63 -2.23
N ARG A 122 -0.73 -14.05 -3.18
CA ARG A 122 -0.33 -14.04 -4.60
C ARG A 122 -0.52 -12.65 -5.18
N PHE A 123 0.56 -11.95 -5.41
CA PHE A 123 0.58 -10.65 -6.07
C PHE A 123 1.96 -10.43 -6.71
N GLN A 124 2.06 -9.40 -7.54
CA GLN A 124 3.32 -9.03 -8.17
C GLN A 124 3.83 -7.71 -7.60
N PHE A 125 5.12 -7.61 -7.39
CA PHE A 125 5.75 -6.35 -7.05
C PHE A 125 7.13 -6.23 -7.70
N THR A 126 7.60 -4.98 -7.81
CA THR A 126 8.92 -4.68 -8.36
C THR A 126 9.55 -3.57 -7.52
N ASP A 127 10.87 -3.64 -7.41
CA ASP A 127 11.65 -2.54 -6.85
C ASP A 127 11.69 -1.39 -7.85
N PHE A 128 11.84 -0.24 -7.31
CA PHE A 128 12.01 0.94 -8.16
C PHE A 128 13.41 1.03 -8.72
#